data_4a168fdfe727bac1557c059f8cd74fd1
#
_entry.id   4a168fdfe727bac1557c059f8cd74fd1
#
_cell.length_a   1.000
_cell.length_b   1.000
_cell.length_c   1.000
_cell.angle_alpha   90.00
_cell.angle_beta   90.00
_cell.angle_gamma   90.00
#
_symmetry.space_group_name_H-M   'P 1'
#
loop_
_entity.id
_entity.type
_entity.pdbx_description
1 polymer ?
#
loop_
_entity_poly.entity_id
_entity_poly.type
_entity_poly.pdbx_seq_one_letter_code
_entity_poly.pdbx_strand_id
1 'polypeptide(L)'
;LRRGVTQYLMLPNRALGFLSFSRCSTREIPILSDELQLKMQLLVRESLMALMRLNDEIVMTPEMNFSKREKEILKWTAEGKTSAEIAMILSISENTVNFHQKNMQKKINAPNKTQVACYAAATGLI
;
A
#
# COMPACT_ATOMS: atom_id res chain seq x y z
N LEU A 1 -22.65 18.60 16.43
CA LEU A 1 -21.73 18.59 15.27
C LEU A 1 -20.33 18.18 15.73
N ARG A 2 -19.77 17.14 15.10
CA ARG A 2 -18.37 16.80 15.32
C ARG A 2 -17.52 17.57 14.32
N ARG A 3 -16.54 18.29 14.83
CA ARG A 3 -15.51 18.95 14.02
C ARG A 3 -14.16 18.35 14.31
N GLY A 4 -13.36 18.17 13.29
CA GLY A 4 -12.07 17.53 13.44
C GLY A 4 -11.04 18.04 12.44
N VAL A 5 -9.80 17.74 12.74
CA VAL A 5 -8.65 17.97 11.86
C VAL A 5 -7.96 16.63 11.61
N THR A 6 -7.69 16.35 10.38
CA THR A 6 -6.95 15.15 9.98
C THR A 6 -5.58 15.55 9.47
N GLN A 7 -4.57 14.98 10.06
CA GLN A 7 -3.18 15.10 9.60
C GLN A 7 -2.76 13.81 8.93
N TYR A 8 -2.08 13.89 7.81
CA TYR A 8 -1.60 12.74 7.08
C TYR A 8 -0.08 12.81 6.88
N LEU A 9 0.53 11.66 6.73
CA LEU A 9 1.94 11.53 6.43
C LEU A 9 2.13 10.40 5.41
N MET A 10 2.90 10.66 4.36
CA MET A 10 3.35 9.64 3.44
C MET A 10 4.69 9.09 3.90
N LEU A 11 4.76 7.79 4.08
CA LEU A 11 5.98 7.09 4.49
C LEU A 11 6.86 6.77 3.27
N PRO A 12 8.17 6.50 3.47
CA PRO A 12 9.09 6.19 2.37
C PRO A 12 8.67 4.98 1.52
N ASN A 13 7.98 4.02 2.11
CA ASN A 13 7.41 2.86 1.42
C ASN A 13 6.10 3.15 0.67
N ARG A 14 5.75 4.42 0.49
CA ARG A 14 4.48 4.91 -0.08
C ARG A 14 3.23 4.55 0.74
N ALA A 15 3.37 4.00 1.92
CA ALA A 15 2.24 3.84 2.83
C ALA A 15 1.76 5.22 3.30
N LEU A 16 0.44 5.40 3.31
CA LEU A 16 -0.19 6.62 3.79
C LEU A 16 -0.76 6.36 5.19
N GLY A 17 -0.26 7.10 6.14
CA GLY A 17 -0.82 7.14 7.48
C GLY A 17 -1.56 8.44 7.73
N PHE A 18 -2.64 8.38 8.47
CA PHE A 18 -3.36 9.57 8.90
C PHE A 18 -3.83 9.43 10.35
N LEU A 19 -3.90 10.56 11.03
CA LEU A 19 -4.43 10.66 12.38
C LEU A 19 -5.49 11.77 12.40
N SER A 20 -6.69 11.42 12.86
CA SER A 20 -7.80 12.36 12.96
C SER A 20 -8.04 12.75 14.42
N PHE A 21 -8.11 14.05 14.65
CA PHE A 21 -8.48 14.62 15.93
C PHE A 21 -9.88 15.18 15.81
N SER A 22 -10.81 14.70 16.61
CA SER A 22 -12.18 15.18 16.64
C SER A 22 -12.57 15.70 17.99
N ARG A 23 -13.34 16.77 18.01
CA ARG A 23 -13.89 17.37 19.22
C ARG A 23 -15.40 17.51 19.07
N CYS A 24 -16.12 17.10 20.07
CA CYS A 24 -17.54 17.41 20.17
C CYS A 24 -17.69 18.81 20.78
N SER A 25 -17.97 19.81 19.93
CA SER A 25 -18.16 21.20 20.38
C SER A 25 -19.16 21.91 19.48
N THR A 26 -19.94 22.77 20.08
CA THR A 26 -20.84 23.71 19.38
C THR A 26 -20.14 25.01 18.96
N ARG A 27 -18.93 25.27 19.51
CA ARG A 27 -18.13 26.45 19.17
C ARG A 27 -17.31 26.20 17.91
N GLU A 28 -17.06 27.25 17.14
CA GLU A 28 -16.15 27.19 16.01
C GLU A 28 -14.75 26.78 16.47
N ILE A 29 -14.11 25.92 15.69
CA ILE A 29 -12.71 25.56 15.92
C ILE A 29 -11.90 26.78 15.48
N PRO A 30 -11.10 27.40 16.36
CA PRO A 30 -10.21 28.47 15.95
C PRO A 30 -9.23 27.94 14.90
N ILE A 31 -8.80 28.82 13.99
CA ILE A 31 -7.75 28.52 13.04
C ILE A 31 -6.55 27.98 13.84
N LEU A 32 -6.11 26.79 13.51
CA LEU A 32 -4.98 26.17 14.17
C LEU A 32 -3.73 27.04 13.99
N SER A 33 -3.08 27.41 15.09
CA SER A 33 -1.80 28.08 15.03
C SER A 33 -0.76 27.21 14.34
N ASP A 34 0.24 27.82 13.68
CA ASP A 34 1.33 27.07 13.02
C ASP A 34 2.07 26.16 14.02
N GLU A 35 2.22 26.63 15.26
CA GLU A 35 2.82 25.83 16.33
C GLU A 35 2.01 24.56 16.63
N LEU A 36 0.69 24.66 16.70
CA LEU A 36 -0.18 23.51 16.95
C LEU A 36 -0.18 22.54 15.78
N GLN A 37 -0.15 23.05 14.54
CA GLN A 37 -0.03 22.22 13.35
C GLN A 37 1.28 21.44 13.34
N LEU A 38 2.40 22.06 13.68
CA LEU A 38 3.70 21.39 13.78
C LEU A 38 3.71 20.32 14.87
N LYS A 39 3.11 20.59 16.03
CA LYS A 39 2.96 19.59 17.10
C LYS A 39 2.11 18.41 16.66
N MET A 40 1.04 18.64 15.91
CA MET A 40 0.18 17.58 15.37
C MET A 40 0.92 16.74 14.31
N GLN A 41 1.68 17.37 13.41
CA GLN A 41 2.50 16.67 12.42
C GLN A 41 3.57 15.80 13.11
N LEU A 42 4.23 16.32 14.13
CA LEU A 42 5.22 15.57 14.89
C LEU A 42 4.57 14.37 15.60
N LEU A 43 3.39 14.55 16.19
CA LEU A 43 2.65 13.47 16.84
C LEU A 43 2.25 12.36 15.86
N VAL A 44 1.76 12.73 14.67
CA VAL A 44 1.43 11.77 13.59
C VAL A 44 2.68 11.00 13.19
N ARG A 45 3.78 11.69 12.94
CA ARG A 45 5.05 11.08 12.54
C ARG A 45 5.57 10.10 13.58
N GLU A 46 5.65 10.52 14.84
CA GLU A 46 6.15 9.66 15.93
C GLU A 46 5.24 8.45 16.16
N SER A 47 3.92 8.64 16.11
CA SER A 47 2.95 7.55 16.24
C SER A 47 3.08 6.53 15.10
N LEU A 48 3.20 6.98 13.86
CA LEU A 48 3.37 6.10 12.70
C LEU A 48 4.72 5.37 12.74
N MET A 49 5.80 6.05 13.12
CA MET A 49 7.11 5.43 13.27
C MET A 49 7.13 4.40 14.39
N ALA A 50 6.42 4.65 15.50
CA ALA A 50 6.25 3.69 16.59
C ALA A 50 5.45 2.47 16.13
N LEU A 51 4.34 2.68 15.42
CA LEU A 51 3.55 1.59 14.83
C LEU A 51 4.37 0.74 13.86
N MET A 52 5.18 1.36 13.02
CA MET A 52 6.06 0.63 12.10
C MET A 52 7.09 -0.21 12.84
N ARG A 53 7.67 0.30 13.93
CA ARG A 53 8.61 -0.47 14.77
C ARG A 53 7.93 -1.66 15.45
N LEU A 54 6.67 -1.50 15.88
CA LEU A 54 5.88 -2.60 16.45
C LEU A 54 5.38 -3.57 15.40
N ASN A 55 5.25 -3.10 14.17
CA ASN A 55 4.72 -3.86 13.04
C ASN A 55 5.69 -4.88 12.44
N ASP A 56 6.98 -4.77 12.72
CA ASP A 56 7.94 -5.81 12.34
C ASP A 56 7.58 -7.19 12.95
N GLU A 57 6.69 -7.23 13.96
CA GLU A 57 6.21 -8.45 14.58
C GLU A 57 4.70 -8.76 14.40
N ILE A 58 3.83 -7.78 14.13
CA ILE A 58 2.38 -7.98 14.30
C ILE A 58 1.53 -7.64 13.06
N VAL A 59 1.94 -6.73 12.22
CA VAL A 59 1.26 -6.38 10.97
C VAL A 59 2.20 -6.60 9.79
N MET A 60 2.67 -7.81 9.67
CA MET A 60 2.94 -8.31 8.35
C MET A 60 1.59 -8.24 7.60
N THR A 61 1.38 -7.23 6.76
CA THR A 61 0.69 -7.53 5.51
C THR A 61 1.24 -8.88 5.13
N PRO A 62 0.41 -9.95 5.00
CA PRO A 62 0.95 -11.27 4.77
C PRO A 62 2.05 -11.09 3.74
N GLU A 63 3.30 -11.39 4.13
CA GLU A 63 4.38 -11.34 3.15
C GLU A 63 3.82 -12.14 2.02
N MET A 64 3.43 -11.45 0.97
CA MET A 64 2.90 -12.14 -0.18
C MET A 64 4.11 -12.88 -0.69
N ASN A 65 4.21 -14.14 -0.27
CA ASN A 65 5.26 -15.05 -0.66
C ASN A 65 5.11 -15.36 -2.15
N PHE A 66 5.24 -14.30 -2.94
CA PHE A 66 5.40 -14.45 -4.37
C PHE A 66 6.79 -15.01 -4.63
N SER A 67 6.83 -16.10 -5.38
CA SER A 67 8.08 -16.65 -5.87
C SER A 67 8.83 -15.62 -6.73
N LYS A 68 10.13 -15.81 -6.91
CA LYS A 68 10.93 -14.94 -7.80
C LYS A 68 10.28 -14.81 -9.18
N ARG A 69 9.77 -15.91 -9.71
CA ARG A 69 9.11 -15.94 -11.02
C ARG A 69 7.79 -15.17 -11.05
N GLU A 70 7.00 -15.28 -9.99
CA GLU A 70 5.77 -14.49 -9.84
C GLU A 70 6.08 -13.00 -9.77
N LYS A 71 7.12 -12.58 -9.07
CA LYS A 71 7.56 -11.17 -9.02
C LYS A 71 8.00 -10.63 -10.38
N GLU A 72 8.73 -11.43 -11.17
CA GLU A 72 9.12 -11.05 -12.54
C GLU A 72 7.88 -10.85 -13.44
N ILE A 73 6.95 -11.80 -13.43
CA ILE A 73 5.70 -11.72 -14.20
C ILE A 73 4.88 -10.52 -13.74
N LEU A 74 4.80 -10.29 -12.43
CA LEU A 74 4.05 -9.18 -11.84
C LEU A 74 4.60 -7.82 -12.27
N LYS A 75 5.93 -7.68 -12.31
CA LYS A 75 6.59 -6.45 -12.79
C LYS A 75 6.18 -6.12 -14.22
N TRP A 76 6.26 -7.07 -15.13
CA TRP A 76 5.87 -6.86 -16.53
C TRP A 76 4.35 -6.64 -16.69
N THR A 77 3.54 -7.29 -15.84
CA THR A 77 2.09 -7.02 -15.79
C THR A 77 1.81 -5.59 -15.35
N ALA A 78 2.53 -5.07 -14.37
CA ALA A 78 2.39 -3.68 -13.92
C ALA A 78 2.83 -2.67 -14.99
N GLU A 79 3.78 -3.03 -15.85
CA GLU A 79 4.19 -2.23 -17.00
C GLU A 79 3.21 -2.33 -18.20
N GLY A 80 2.10 -3.05 -18.03
CA GLY A 80 1.05 -3.17 -19.05
C GLY A 80 1.30 -4.21 -20.12
N LYS A 81 2.26 -5.12 -19.95
CA LYS A 81 2.54 -6.19 -20.91
C LYS A 81 1.47 -7.25 -20.89
N THR A 82 1.16 -7.77 -22.07
CA THR A 82 0.25 -8.91 -22.23
C THR A 82 0.92 -10.23 -21.84
N SER A 83 0.13 -11.26 -21.56
CA SER A 83 0.68 -12.57 -21.23
C SER A 83 1.57 -13.15 -22.32
N ALA A 84 1.23 -12.90 -23.59
CA ALA A 84 2.04 -13.31 -24.74
C ALA A 84 3.40 -12.60 -24.78
N GLU A 85 3.43 -11.27 -24.56
CA GLU A 85 4.67 -10.50 -24.49
C GLU A 85 5.54 -10.93 -23.32
N ILE A 86 4.95 -11.15 -22.15
CA ILE A 86 5.66 -11.65 -20.96
C ILE A 86 6.27 -13.03 -21.24
N ALA A 87 5.51 -13.91 -21.90
CA ALA A 87 6.00 -15.22 -22.29
C ALA A 87 7.25 -15.14 -23.18
N MET A 88 7.24 -14.24 -24.15
CA MET A 88 8.42 -13.98 -25.01
C MET A 88 9.60 -13.41 -24.22
N ILE A 89 9.38 -12.40 -23.38
CA ILE A 89 10.42 -11.75 -22.57
C ILE A 89 11.10 -12.76 -21.63
N LEU A 90 10.29 -13.61 -21.00
CA LEU A 90 10.78 -14.56 -19.99
C LEU A 90 11.13 -15.94 -20.56
N SER A 91 11.00 -16.13 -21.88
CA SER A 91 11.26 -17.40 -22.59
C SER A 91 10.50 -18.60 -21.99
N ILE A 92 9.21 -18.40 -21.72
CA ILE A 92 8.28 -19.43 -21.23
C ILE A 92 6.99 -19.45 -22.06
N SER A 93 6.14 -20.44 -21.85
CA SER A 93 4.86 -20.48 -22.52
C SER A 93 3.87 -19.47 -21.94
N GLU A 94 2.95 -18.97 -22.77
CA GLU A 94 1.87 -18.10 -22.31
C GLU A 94 0.99 -18.79 -21.24
N ASN A 95 0.77 -20.11 -21.40
CA ASN A 95 0.04 -20.89 -20.40
C ASN A 95 0.73 -20.87 -19.03
N THR A 96 2.06 -20.89 -18.99
CA THR A 96 2.83 -20.77 -17.75
C THR A 96 2.67 -19.39 -17.13
N VAL A 97 2.67 -18.32 -17.92
CA VAL A 97 2.40 -16.96 -17.45
C VAL A 97 1.00 -16.88 -16.83
N ASN A 98 0.00 -17.36 -17.55
CA ASN A 98 -1.39 -17.36 -17.09
C ASN A 98 -1.58 -18.19 -15.80
N PHE A 99 -0.87 -19.30 -15.67
CA PHE A 99 -0.87 -20.12 -14.46
C PHE A 99 -0.35 -19.34 -13.26
N HIS A 100 0.80 -18.68 -13.39
CA HIS A 100 1.36 -17.84 -12.32
C HIS A 100 0.45 -16.66 -11.98
N GLN A 101 -0.15 -16.00 -12.97
CA GLN A 101 -1.10 -14.90 -12.74
C GLN A 101 -2.33 -15.37 -11.95
N LYS A 102 -2.89 -16.53 -12.27
CA LYS A 102 -4.00 -17.12 -11.50
C LYS A 102 -3.61 -17.49 -10.08
N ASN A 103 -2.41 -18.00 -9.87
CA ASN A 103 -1.90 -18.31 -8.54
C ASN A 103 -1.73 -17.05 -7.69
N MET A 104 -1.20 -15.98 -8.26
CA MET A 104 -1.08 -14.68 -7.59
C MET A 104 -2.45 -14.13 -7.21
N GLN A 105 -3.44 -14.19 -8.12
CA GLN A 105 -4.82 -13.78 -7.84
C GLN A 105 -5.41 -14.54 -6.63
N LYS A 106 -5.21 -15.85 -6.58
CA LYS A 106 -5.68 -16.68 -5.46
C LYS A 106 -5.00 -16.32 -4.14
N LYS A 107 -3.68 -16.07 -4.16
CA LYS A 107 -2.90 -15.75 -2.95
C LYS A 107 -3.41 -14.49 -2.24
N ILE A 108 -3.90 -13.52 -2.98
CA ILE A 108 -4.37 -12.24 -2.43
C ILE A 108 -5.89 -12.03 -2.59
N ASN A 109 -6.59 -13.06 -3.03
CA ASN A 109 -8.03 -13.00 -3.30
C ASN A 109 -8.43 -11.85 -4.25
N ALA A 110 -7.63 -11.60 -5.27
CA ALA A 110 -7.89 -10.56 -6.27
C ALA A 110 -8.74 -11.11 -7.42
N PRO A 111 -9.75 -10.37 -7.90
CA PRO A 111 -10.62 -10.82 -8.98
C PRO A 111 -9.93 -10.83 -10.35
N ASN A 112 -8.87 -10.06 -10.54
CA ASN A 112 -8.14 -9.98 -11.80
C ASN A 112 -6.65 -9.62 -11.62
N LYS A 113 -5.86 -9.82 -12.67
CA LYS A 113 -4.41 -9.56 -12.68
C LYS A 113 -4.04 -8.09 -12.46
N THR A 114 -4.89 -7.17 -12.90
CA THR A 114 -4.66 -5.73 -12.72
C THR A 114 -4.70 -5.35 -11.25
N GLN A 115 -5.63 -5.90 -10.49
CA GLN A 115 -5.69 -5.66 -9.05
C GLN A 115 -4.48 -6.24 -8.31
N VAL A 116 -3.94 -7.36 -8.76
CA VAL A 116 -2.68 -7.91 -8.22
C VAL A 116 -1.55 -6.92 -8.44
N ALA A 117 -1.43 -6.34 -9.64
CA ALA A 117 -0.42 -5.35 -9.96
C ALA A 117 -0.60 -4.06 -9.14
N CYS A 118 -1.83 -3.55 -9.03
CA CYS A 118 -2.13 -2.38 -8.20
C CYS A 118 -1.77 -2.61 -6.72
N TYR A 119 -2.11 -3.76 -6.19
CA TYR A 119 -1.77 -4.11 -4.81
C TYR A 119 -0.25 -4.20 -4.61
N ALA A 120 0.45 -4.83 -5.52
CA ALA A 120 1.91 -4.95 -5.45
C ALA A 120 2.61 -3.59 -5.53
N ALA A 121 2.10 -2.68 -6.36
CA ALA A 121 2.59 -1.30 -6.44
C ALA A 121 2.31 -0.53 -5.13
N ALA A 122 1.11 -0.68 -4.57
CA ALA A 122 0.73 -0.01 -3.32
C ALA A 122 1.53 -0.50 -2.11
N THR A 123 1.94 -1.77 -2.09
CA THR A 123 2.74 -2.37 -1.01
C THR A 123 4.25 -2.22 -1.23
N GLY A 124 4.68 -1.61 -2.32
CA GLY A 124 6.10 -1.45 -2.64
C GLY A 124 6.82 -2.74 -3.03
N LEU A 125 6.09 -3.76 -3.45
CA LEU A 125 6.65 -5.04 -3.86
C LEU A 125 7.32 -4.97 -5.25
N ILE A 126 6.87 -4.03 -6.03
CA ILE A 126 7.39 -3.72 -7.38
C ILE A 126 7.62 -2.23 -7.55
#